data_26f86ca73bc211d60938befb2e54544f
#
_entry.id   26f86ca73bc211d60938befb2e54544f
#
_cell.length_a   1.000
_cell.length_b   1.000
_cell.length_c   1.000
_cell.angle_alpha   90.00
_cell.angle_beta   90.00
_cell.angle_gamma   90.00
#
_symmetry.space_group_name_H-M   'P 1'
#
loop_
_entity.id
_entity.type
_entity.pdbx_description
1 polymer ?
#
loop_
_entity_poly.entity_id
_entity_poly.type
_entity_poly.pdbx_seq_one_letter_code
_entity_poly.pdbx_strand_id
1 'polypeptide(L)'
;MKIVVAGIIARYPFGGVTWCSLMYLVGLRNLGHEVCYLEDTGECIYDPELNTRSENPQYGTNYIQQTLETFGLGDKWSFVNYDGSYHGMSHEEVRIFCQDADLFINLSGGAWFWRAEYRNIPSRIFIDSDPVFTPLSNAKADPWYVEFFRGFSHLFTFGANIGTSLSNVPTGEFTWLKTWQPVVLDLWRCQAPPTHSCFTTVMTWQTESFTDIKGDKDREFIRFLELPAQTSACFSLAVNGPTDLLRTHGWAPVPAMTISRTIDDYRDFIHRSRAEFGIAKHAYVAYRSGWFSDRTECYLAAGRPAVVQDTGWSAHLPNGTGLLAFRTINEAVESVAEVDNNYDKHSAEAVAIAHEYFDASRVLLSLLERASP
;
A
#
# COMPACT_ATOMS: atom_id res chain seq x y z
N MET A 1 -6.07 -23.27 -6.52
CA MET A 1 -7.04 -22.73 -5.53
C MET A 1 -7.92 -21.71 -6.21
N LYS A 2 -9.15 -21.55 -5.70
CA LYS A 2 -10.01 -20.40 -5.99
C LYS A 2 -9.89 -19.40 -4.84
N ILE A 3 -9.58 -18.15 -5.16
CA ILE A 3 -9.22 -17.13 -4.16
C ILE A 3 -10.05 -15.87 -4.41
N VAL A 4 -10.73 -15.39 -3.36
CA VAL A 4 -11.38 -14.08 -3.35
C VAL A 4 -10.42 -13.08 -2.73
N VAL A 5 -10.12 -11.99 -3.45
CA VAL A 5 -9.32 -10.88 -2.94
C VAL A 5 -10.22 -9.67 -2.79
N ALA A 6 -10.48 -9.27 -1.55
CA ALA A 6 -11.22 -8.05 -1.25
C ALA A 6 -10.27 -6.87 -1.10
N GLY A 7 -10.59 -5.73 -1.75
CA GLY A 7 -9.79 -4.50 -1.75
C GLY A 7 -10.65 -3.25 -1.84
N ILE A 8 -10.02 -2.10 -2.10
CA ILE A 8 -10.65 -0.78 -2.03
C ILE A 8 -10.45 0.06 -3.31
N ILE A 9 -10.44 -0.59 -4.49
CA ILE A 9 -10.16 0.08 -5.77
C ILE A 9 -11.27 1.06 -6.15
N ALA A 10 -12.55 0.65 -6.04
CA ALA A 10 -13.68 1.54 -6.38
C ALA A 10 -13.83 2.66 -5.36
N ARG A 11 -13.65 2.35 -4.07
CA ARG A 11 -13.77 3.33 -3.00
C ARG A 11 -12.75 4.45 -3.13
N TYR A 12 -11.53 4.10 -3.53
CA TYR A 12 -10.43 5.02 -3.74
C TYR A 12 -9.75 4.76 -5.09
N PRO A 13 -10.32 5.26 -6.19
CA PRO A 13 -9.84 4.99 -7.55
C PRO A 13 -8.56 5.77 -7.86
N PHE A 14 -7.50 5.40 -7.20
CA PHE A 14 -6.17 5.99 -7.33
C PHE A 14 -5.14 4.94 -7.72
N GLY A 15 -4.20 5.32 -8.57
CA GLY A 15 -3.18 4.43 -9.10
C GLY A 15 -2.42 3.64 -8.02
N GLY A 16 -1.96 4.29 -6.94
CA GLY A 16 -1.25 3.60 -5.85
C GLY A 16 -2.11 2.58 -5.12
N VAL A 17 -3.35 2.94 -4.75
CA VAL A 17 -4.32 2.02 -4.11
C VAL A 17 -4.63 0.83 -5.01
N THR A 18 -4.79 1.10 -6.29
CA THR A 18 -5.10 0.07 -7.30
C THR A 18 -3.94 -0.90 -7.47
N TRP A 19 -2.71 -0.40 -7.58
CA TRP A 19 -1.52 -1.26 -7.67
C TRP A 19 -1.38 -2.20 -6.47
N CYS A 20 -1.70 -1.73 -5.26
CA CYS A 20 -1.68 -2.59 -4.08
C CYS A 20 -2.54 -3.85 -4.28
N SER A 21 -3.77 -3.71 -4.75
CA SER A 21 -4.68 -4.85 -5.01
C SER A 21 -4.27 -5.65 -6.25
N LEU A 22 -3.85 -4.99 -7.34
CA LEU A 22 -3.45 -5.64 -8.59
C LEU A 22 -2.28 -6.60 -8.40
N MET A 23 -1.32 -6.29 -7.54
CA MET A 23 -0.18 -7.16 -7.26
C MET A 23 -0.62 -8.51 -6.69
N TYR A 24 -1.64 -8.52 -5.82
CA TYR A 24 -2.23 -9.77 -5.32
C TYR A 24 -2.96 -10.52 -6.44
N LEU A 25 -3.84 -9.85 -7.16
CA LEU A 25 -4.66 -10.48 -8.21
C LEU A 25 -3.80 -11.09 -9.32
N VAL A 26 -2.89 -10.29 -9.87
CA VAL A 26 -2.01 -10.74 -10.97
C VAL A 26 -0.99 -11.75 -10.47
N GLY A 27 -0.41 -11.53 -9.29
CA GLY A 27 0.56 -12.45 -8.70
C GLY A 27 -0.03 -13.83 -8.41
N LEU A 28 -1.21 -13.89 -7.79
CA LEU A 28 -1.92 -15.16 -7.53
C LEU A 28 -2.31 -15.88 -8.83
N ARG A 29 -2.80 -15.14 -9.83
CA ARG A 29 -3.10 -15.73 -11.14
C ARG A 29 -1.85 -16.28 -11.82
N ASN A 30 -0.72 -15.59 -11.74
CA ASN A 30 0.55 -16.06 -12.29
C ASN A 30 1.06 -17.34 -11.60
N LEU A 31 0.66 -17.56 -10.34
CA LEU A 31 0.88 -18.81 -9.61
C LEU A 31 -0.12 -19.93 -9.98
N GLY A 32 -1.03 -19.67 -10.93
CA GLY A 32 -2.00 -20.66 -11.41
C GLY A 32 -3.28 -20.75 -10.60
N HIS A 33 -3.60 -19.74 -9.79
CA HIS A 33 -4.85 -19.68 -9.04
C HIS A 33 -5.96 -18.98 -9.82
N GLU A 34 -7.22 -19.39 -9.61
CA GLU A 34 -8.39 -18.67 -10.09
C GLU A 34 -8.71 -17.57 -9.06
N VAL A 35 -8.80 -16.32 -9.53
CA VAL A 35 -9.00 -15.16 -8.64
C VAL A 35 -10.26 -14.40 -9.00
N CYS A 36 -10.91 -13.85 -7.98
CA CYS A 36 -12.02 -12.91 -8.10
C CYS A 36 -11.74 -11.70 -7.19
N TYR A 37 -11.94 -10.49 -7.71
CA TYR A 37 -11.89 -9.27 -6.92
C TYR A 37 -13.26 -8.95 -6.33
N LEU A 38 -13.29 -8.62 -5.04
CA LEU A 38 -14.51 -8.20 -4.34
C LEU A 38 -14.25 -6.87 -3.62
N GLU A 39 -15.23 -5.99 -3.61
CA GLU A 39 -15.22 -4.81 -2.75
C GLU A 39 -16.58 -4.66 -2.08
N ASP A 40 -16.62 -4.71 -0.73
CA ASP A 40 -17.84 -4.64 0.09
C ASP A 40 -17.56 -3.85 1.37
N THR A 41 -17.19 -2.58 1.20
CA THR A 41 -16.82 -1.72 2.32
C THR A 41 -18.02 -1.16 3.07
N GLY A 42 -19.22 -1.19 2.47
CA GLY A 42 -20.42 -0.55 3.00
C GLY A 42 -20.41 0.98 2.96
N GLU A 43 -19.44 1.56 2.26
CA GLU A 43 -19.27 3.01 2.16
C GLU A 43 -19.37 3.50 0.71
N CYS A 44 -19.71 4.79 0.55
CA CYS A 44 -19.68 5.46 -0.74
C CYS A 44 -18.27 5.53 -1.32
N ILE A 45 -18.17 5.54 -2.65
CA ILE A 45 -16.91 5.78 -3.34
C ILE A 45 -16.44 7.22 -3.16
N TYR A 46 -15.14 7.47 -3.29
CA TYR A 46 -14.61 8.79 -3.56
C TYR A 46 -14.62 9.05 -5.06
N ASP A 47 -15.24 10.15 -5.48
CA ASP A 47 -15.25 10.59 -6.87
C ASP A 47 -14.21 11.70 -7.07
N PRO A 48 -13.12 11.42 -7.81
CA PRO A 48 -12.06 12.40 -8.02
C PRO A 48 -12.47 13.59 -8.89
N GLU A 49 -13.49 13.48 -9.72
CA GLU A 49 -13.98 14.57 -10.56
C GLU A 49 -14.81 15.56 -9.73
N LEU A 50 -15.55 15.03 -8.75
CA LEU A 50 -16.32 15.83 -7.79
C LEU A 50 -15.49 16.25 -6.57
N ASN A 51 -14.32 15.62 -6.37
CA ASN A 51 -13.46 15.80 -5.21
C ASN A 51 -14.21 15.58 -3.88
N THR A 52 -15.08 14.57 -3.84
CA THR A 52 -15.90 14.24 -2.66
C THR A 52 -16.37 12.79 -2.70
N ARG A 53 -16.95 12.31 -1.60
CA ARG A 53 -17.68 11.04 -1.57
C ARG A 53 -18.97 11.14 -2.37
N SER A 54 -19.29 10.10 -3.12
CA SER A 54 -20.46 10.02 -4.01
C SER A 54 -21.24 8.73 -3.77
N GLU A 55 -22.56 8.86 -3.65
CA GLU A 55 -23.48 7.70 -3.63
C GLU A 55 -23.59 7.03 -5.00
N ASN A 56 -23.32 7.77 -6.08
CA ASN A 56 -23.26 7.21 -7.42
C ASN A 56 -21.96 6.44 -7.63
N PRO A 57 -21.98 5.10 -7.78
CA PRO A 57 -20.78 4.29 -7.88
C PRO A 57 -20.12 4.31 -9.27
N GLN A 58 -20.70 5.03 -10.25
CA GLN A 58 -20.34 4.93 -11.67
C GLN A 58 -18.85 5.19 -11.93
N TYR A 59 -18.26 6.21 -11.27
CA TYR A 59 -16.84 6.50 -11.47
C TYR A 59 -15.96 5.32 -11.02
N GLY A 60 -16.18 4.83 -9.81
CA GLY A 60 -15.39 3.71 -9.23
C GLY A 60 -15.58 2.41 -9.99
N THR A 61 -16.83 2.08 -10.40
CA THR A 61 -17.13 0.87 -11.15
C THR A 61 -16.57 0.90 -12.58
N ASN A 62 -16.61 2.04 -13.25
CA ASN A 62 -15.95 2.23 -14.55
C ASN A 62 -14.43 2.08 -14.43
N TYR A 63 -13.86 2.65 -13.36
CA TYR A 63 -12.43 2.58 -13.10
C TYR A 63 -11.97 1.13 -12.85
N ILE A 64 -12.69 0.36 -12.03
CA ILE A 64 -12.41 -1.07 -11.82
C ILE A 64 -12.50 -1.84 -13.15
N GLN A 65 -13.60 -1.68 -13.89
CA GLN A 65 -13.82 -2.39 -15.14
C GLN A 65 -12.66 -2.17 -16.11
N GLN A 66 -12.34 -0.91 -16.39
CA GLN A 66 -11.26 -0.56 -17.31
C GLN A 66 -9.90 -1.09 -16.85
N THR A 67 -9.63 -0.97 -15.56
CA THR A 67 -8.36 -1.43 -14.99
C THR A 67 -8.23 -2.94 -15.06
N LEU A 68 -9.22 -3.68 -14.56
CA LEU A 68 -9.14 -5.15 -14.51
C LEU A 68 -9.21 -5.79 -15.90
N GLU A 69 -9.91 -5.16 -16.85
CA GLU A 69 -9.95 -5.60 -18.25
C GLU A 69 -8.56 -5.59 -18.90
N THR A 70 -7.72 -4.59 -18.59
CA THR A 70 -6.32 -4.52 -19.04
C THR A 70 -5.49 -5.74 -18.60
N PHE A 71 -5.86 -6.35 -17.49
CA PHE A 71 -5.19 -7.54 -16.95
C PHE A 71 -5.97 -8.85 -17.24
N GLY A 72 -6.99 -8.83 -18.10
CA GLY A 72 -7.81 -10.00 -18.41
C GLY A 72 -8.63 -10.51 -17.22
N LEU A 73 -9.07 -9.62 -16.35
CA LEU A 73 -9.91 -9.86 -15.17
C LEU A 73 -11.23 -9.06 -15.23
N GLY A 74 -11.61 -8.56 -16.40
CA GLY A 74 -12.78 -7.70 -16.59
C GLY A 74 -14.13 -8.37 -16.25
N ASP A 75 -14.20 -9.70 -16.22
CA ASP A 75 -15.36 -10.50 -15.82
C ASP A 75 -15.22 -11.13 -14.41
N LYS A 76 -14.19 -10.78 -13.66
CA LYS A 76 -13.82 -11.39 -12.37
C LYS A 76 -13.79 -10.38 -11.23
N TRP A 77 -14.75 -9.46 -11.18
CA TRP A 77 -14.86 -8.49 -10.11
C TRP A 77 -16.30 -8.20 -9.72
N SER A 78 -16.50 -7.83 -8.47
CA SER A 78 -17.76 -7.30 -7.96
C SER A 78 -17.52 -6.18 -6.97
N PHE A 79 -18.29 -5.11 -7.10
CA PHE A 79 -18.41 -4.03 -6.13
C PHE A 79 -19.83 -4.03 -5.55
N VAL A 80 -19.91 -4.07 -4.22
CA VAL A 80 -21.18 -3.97 -3.48
C VAL A 80 -21.31 -2.55 -2.97
N ASN A 81 -22.24 -1.79 -3.54
CA ASN A 81 -22.51 -0.43 -3.15
C ASN A 81 -23.11 -0.35 -1.74
N TYR A 82 -23.09 0.83 -1.12
CA TYR A 82 -23.63 1.07 0.24
C TYR A 82 -25.12 0.67 0.39
N ASP A 83 -25.90 0.71 -0.70
CA ASP A 83 -27.31 0.30 -0.75
C ASP A 83 -27.50 -1.22 -0.94
N GLY A 84 -26.41 -1.99 -1.05
CA GLY A 84 -26.40 -3.43 -1.28
C GLY A 84 -26.54 -3.86 -2.74
N SER A 85 -26.54 -2.93 -3.70
CA SER A 85 -26.54 -3.26 -5.12
C SER A 85 -25.17 -3.77 -5.57
N TYR A 86 -25.18 -4.77 -6.46
CA TYR A 86 -23.96 -5.39 -7.01
C TYR A 86 -23.68 -4.84 -8.40
N HIS A 87 -22.40 -4.52 -8.66
CA HIS A 87 -21.86 -4.08 -9.94
C HIS A 87 -20.72 -5.01 -10.38
N GLY A 88 -20.57 -5.25 -11.68
CA GLY A 88 -19.72 -6.29 -12.21
C GLY A 88 -20.40 -7.65 -12.13
N MET A 89 -19.80 -8.64 -11.46
CA MET A 89 -20.47 -9.90 -11.17
C MET A 89 -21.72 -9.67 -10.32
N SER A 90 -22.80 -10.36 -10.66
CA SER A 90 -24.03 -10.36 -9.88
C SER A 90 -23.84 -11.04 -8.51
N HIS A 91 -24.77 -10.79 -7.59
CA HIS A 91 -24.80 -11.48 -6.28
C HIS A 91 -24.74 -13.01 -6.43
N GLU A 92 -25.48 -13.58 -7.38
CA GLU A 92 -25.49 -15.02 -7.62
C GLU A 92 -24.16 -15.56 -8.13
N GLU A 93 -23.49 -14.84 -9.03
CA GLU A 93 -22.17 -15.21 -9.53
C GLU A 93 -21.11 -15.14 -8.43
N VAL A 94 -21.14 -14.12 -7.58
CA VAL A 94 -20.28 -14.01 -6.38
C VAL A 94 -20.54 -15.19 -5.44
N ARG A 95 -21.81 -15.51 -5.16
CA ARG A 95 -22.19 -16.64 -4.31
C ARG A 95 -21.66 -17.97 -4.84
N ILE A 96 -21.82 -18.23 -6.14
CA ILE A 96 -21.30 -19.44 -6.78
C ILE A 96 -19.78 -19.51 -6.70
N PHE A 97 -19.09 -18.40 -6.98
CA PHE A 97 -17.64 -18.36 -6.88
C PHE A 97 -17.17 -18.67 -5.45
N CYS A 98 -17.78 -18.06 -4.44
CA CYS A 98 -17.43 -18.22 -3.02
C CYS A 98 -17.71 -19.62 -2.49
N GLN A 99 -18.71 -20.34 -3.03
CA GLN A 99 -19.03 -21.73 -2.62
C GLN A 99 -17.86 -22.69 -2.84
N ASP A 100 -17.08 -22.46 -3.90
CA ASP A 100 -15.94 -23.30 -4.26
C ASP A 100 -14.59 -22.64 -3.89
N ALA A 101 -14.62 -21.46 -3.25
CA ALA A 101 -13.41 -20.74 -2.90
C ALA A 101 -12.68 -21.39 -1.72
N ASP A 102 -11.36 -21.46 -1.83
CA ASP A 102 -10.48 -22.02 -0.82
C ASP A 102 -10.02 -20.97 0.20
N LEU A 103 -9.87 -19.72 -0.27
CA LEU A 103 -9.27 -18.62 0.49
C LEU A 103 -9.99 -17.29 0.23
N PHE A 104 -10.23 -16.55 1.29
CA PHE A 104 -10.65 -15.16 1.27
C PHE A 104 -9.54 -14.27 1.84
N ILE A 105 -9.05 -13.34 1.05
CA ILE A 105 -8.05 -12.33 1.43
C ILE A 105 -8.76 -10.99 1.58
N ASN A 106 -8.85 -10.46 2.78
CA ASN A 106 -9.33 -9.10 3.02
C ASN A 106 -8.13 -8.14 3.13
N LEU A 107 -7.85 -7.44 2.04
CA LEU A 107 -6.75 -6.49 1.95
C LEU A 107 -7.23 -5.10 2.35
N SER A 108 -6.64 -4.54 3.38
CA SER A 108 -6.86 -3.15 3.82
C SER A 108 -8.31 -2.80 4.14
N GLY A 109 -9.14 -3.79 4.49
CA GLY A 109 -10.55 -3.57 4.78
C GLY A 109 -11.43 -3.46 3.53
N GLY A 110 -11.14 -4.24 2.50
CA GLY A 110 -11.95 -4.35 1.29
C GLY A 110 -13.38 -4.90 1.53
N ALA A 111 -13.58 -5.56 2.67
CA ALA A 111 -14.89 -5.97 3.17
C ALA A 111 -14.95 -5.77 4.68
N TRP A 112 -15.98 -5.06 5.18
CA TRP A 112 -16.19 -4.80 6.61
C TRP A 112 -17.38 -5.58 7.19
N PHE A 113 -17.98 -6.48 6.41
CA PHE A 113 -19.10 -7.29 6.83
C PHE A 113 -18.84 -8.78 6.57
N TRP A 114 -19.38 -9.65 7.42
CA TRP A 114 -19.39 -11.08 7.18
C TRP A 114 -20.70 -11.49 6.51
N ARG A 115 -20.74 -11.44 5.18
CA ARG A 115 -21.85 -12.05 4.43
C ARG A 115 -21.70 -13.56 4.39
N ALA A 116 -22.82 -14.27 4.23
CA ALA A 116 -22.85 -15.74 4.21
C ALA A 116 -21.93 -16.32 3.13
N GLU A 117 -21.79 -15.62 2.00
CA GLU A 117 -21.03 -16.07 0.84
C GLU A 117 -19.57 -16.29 1.19
N TYR A 118 -18.90 -15.31 1.79
CA TYR A 118 -17.47 -15.41 2.09
C TYR A 118 -17.15 -15.76 3.55
N ARG A 119 -18.13 -15.69 4.47
CA ARG A 119 -17.96 -16.18 5.85
C ARG A 119 -17.66 -17.68 5.92
N ASN A 120 -18.15 -18.44 4.96
CA ASN A 120 -18.04 -19.91 4.92
C ASN A 120 -16.80 -20.39 4.15
N ILE A 121 -16.03 -19.52 3.54
CA ILE A 121 -14.77 -19.89 2.89
C ILE A 121 -13.81 -20.46 3.97
N PRO A 122 -13.20 -21.64 3.72
CA PRO A 122 -12.45 -22.36 4.76
C PRO A 122 -11.31 -21.54 5.39
N SER A 123 -10.49 -20.89 4.57
CA SER A 123 -9.44 -20.00 5.05
C SER A 123 -9.80 -18.53 4.79
N ARG A 124 -9.66 -17.69 5.80
CA ARG A 124 -9.96 -16.26 5.72
C ARG A 124 -8.85 -15.48 6.38
N ILE A 125 -8.16 -14.65 5.62
CA ILE A 125 -7.07 -13.83 6.13
C ILE A 125 -7.35 -12.36 5.98
N PHE A 126 -6.87 -11.59 6.94
CA PHE A 126 -6.85 -10.13 6.87
C PHE A 126 -5.41 -9.64 6.70
N ILE A 127 -5.19 -8.67 5.82
CA ILE A 127 -3.89 -8.04 5.62
C ILE A 127 -4.00 -6.56 5.93
N ASP A 128 -3.37 -6.12 7.02
CA ASP A 128 -3.31 -4.74 7.46
C ASP A 128 -2.15 -4.01 6.77
N SER A 129 -2.47 -3.22 5.75
CA SER A 129 -1.48 -2.39 5.03
C SER A 129 -1.23 -1.04 5.70
N ASP A 130 -2.10 -0.62 6.63
CA ASP A 130 -1.98 0.61 7.43
C ASP A 130 -1.84 0.26 8.92
N PRO A 131 -0.73 -0.40 9.30
CA PRO A 131 -0.53 -0.95 10.63
C PRO A 131 -0.52 0.15 11.69
N VAL A 132 -0.71 -0.24 12.96
CA VAL A 132 -0.93 0.62 14.12
C VAL A 132 -2.40 0.95 14.33
N PHE A 133 -3.15 1.42 13.35
CA PHE A 133 -4.53 1.87 13.53
C PHE A 133 -5.49 0.71 13.81
N THR A 134 -5.40 -0.37 13.03
CA THR A 134 -6.22 -1.56 13.24
C THR A 134 -5.93 -2.26 14.58
N PRO A 135 -4.67 -2.58 14.93
CA PRO A 135 -4.37 -3.13 16.25
C PRO A 135 -4.78 -2.23 17.42
N LEU A 136 -4.62 -0.91 17.32
CA LEU A 136 -5.07 0.03 18.35
C LEU A 136 -6.59 0.02 18.55
N SER A 137 -7.35 -0.06 17.45
CA SER A 137 -8.82 -0.17 17.51
C SER A 137 -9.24 -1.47 18.19
N ASN A 138 -8.56 -2.57 17.88
CA ASN A 138 -8.79 -3.88 18.52
C ASN A 138 -8.43 -3.84 20.02
N ALA A 139 -7.33 -3.19 20.37
CA ALA A 139 -6.88 -3.08 21.76
C ALA A 139 -7.81 -2.22 22.63
N LYS A 140 -8.58 -1.31 22.03
CA LYS A 140 -9.66 -0.56 22.74
C LYS A 140 -10.85 -1.46 23.10
N ALA A 141 -10.81 -2.73 22.67
CA ALA A 141 -11.83 -3.74 22.95
C ALA A 141 -13.26 -3.34 22.51
N ASP A 142 -13.39 -2.59 21.41
CA ASP A 142 -14.68 -2.38 20.77
C ASP A 142 -15.24 -3.76 20.38
N PRO A 143 -16.41 -4.16 20.90
CA PRO A 143 -16.95 -5.50 20.68
C PRO A 143 -17.16 -5.83 19.20
N TRP A 144 -17.48 -4.82 18.38
CA TRP A 144 -17.67 -5.01 16.94
C TRP A 144 -16.34 -5.38 16.25
N TYR A 145 -15.27 -4.64 16.54
CA TYR A 145 -13.93 -4.92 15.97
C TYR A 145 -13.45 -6.31 16.38
N VAL A 146 -13.56 -6.63 17.68
CA VAL A 146 -13.12 -7.92 18.21
C VAL A 146 -13.85 -9.07 17.53
N GLU A 147 -15.19 -9.00 17.43
CA GLU A 147 -15.97 -10.05 16.79
C GLU A 147 -15.69 -10.16 15.28
N PHE A 148 -15.50 -9.04 14.60
CA PHE A 148 -15.15 -9.03 13.20
C PHE A 148 -13.80 -9.73 12.95
N PHE A 149 -12.78 -9.41 13.73
CA PHE A 149 -11.44 -9.99 13.54
C PHE A 149 -11.34 -11.45 13.99
N ARG A 150 -12.18 -11.91 14.93
CA ARG A 150 -12.32 -13.33 15.25
C ARG A 150 -12.82 -14.18 14.08
N GLY A 151 -13.45 -13.56 13.08
CA GLY A 151 -13.88 -14.23 11.86
C GLY A 151 -12.73 -14.65 10.93
N PHE A 152 -11.52 -14.11 11.10
CA PHE A 152 -10.36 -14.49 10.30
C PHE A 152 -9.58 -15.64 10.93
N SER A 153 -9.05 -16.52 10.09
CA SER A 153 -8.14 -17.59 10.53
C SER A 153 -6.74 -17.07 10.85
N HIS A 154 -6.27 -16.04 10.08
CA HIS A 154 -4.96 -15.43 10.30
C HIS A 154 -5.01 -13.92 10.00
N LEU A 155 -4.24 -13.16 10.77
CA LEU A 155 -4.07 -11.73 10.59
C LEU A 155 -2.62 -11.43 10.19
N PHE A 156 -2.46 -10.76 9.06
CA PHE A 156 -1.17 -10.33 8.55
C PHE A 156 -1.05 -8.80 8.60
N THR A 157 0.16 -8.30 8.68
CA THR A 157 0.43 -6.85 8.74
C THR A 157 1.71 -6.49 8.02
N PHE A 158 1.74 -5.29 7.41
CA PHE A 158 2.96 -4.67 6.87
C PHE A 158 3.83 -4.04 7.97
N GLY A 159 3.36 -4.07 9.22
CA GLY A 159 4.13 -3.64 10.38
C GLY A 159 4.99 -4.76 10.92
N ALA A 160 6.20 -4.95 10.37
CA ALA A 160 7.05 -6.10 10.64
C ALA A 160 7.46 -6.28 12.11
N ASN A 161 7.34 -5.23 12.93
CA ASN A 161 7.63 -5.26 14.37
C ASN A 161 6.40 -5.52 15.25
N ILE A 162 5.19 -5.47 14.70
CA ILE A 162 3.95 -5.65 15.49
C ILE A 162 3.91 -7.05 16.08
N GLY A 163 3.58 -7.16 17.36
CA GLY A 163 3.60 -8.42 18.11
C GLY A 163 4.99 -8.88 18.55
N THR A 164 6.03 -8.07 18.36
CA THR A 164 7.40 -8.33 18.85
C THR A 164 7.82 -7.30 19.91
N SER A 165 8.96 -7.55 20.58
CA SER A 165 9.53 -6.58 21.54
C SER A 165 10.08 -5.30 20.89
N LEU A 166 10.11 -5.21 19.57
CA LEU A 166 10.61 -4.04 18.83
C LEU A 166 9.55 -2.94 18.69
N SER A 167 8.26 -3.27 18.87
CA SER A 167 7.15 -2.34 18.74
C SER A 167 6.32 -2.26 20.01
N ASN A 168 5.81 -1.05 20.29
CA ASN A 168 4.89 -0.81 21.40
C ASN A 168 3.42 -0.80 20.98
N VAL A 169 3.10 -1.25 19.76
CA VAL A 169 1.72 -1.37 19.29
C VAL A 169 1.01 -2.47 20.10
N PRO A 170 -0.07 -2.16 20.82
CA PRO A 170 -0.84 -3.17 21.53
C PRO A 170 -1.62 -4.03 20.52
N THR A 171 -1.56 -5.35 20.67
CA THR A 171 -2.23 -6.29 19.75
C THR A 171 -3.53 -6.89 20.30
N GLY A 172 -3.85 -6.59 21.57
CA GLY A 172 -5.00 -7.20 22.24
C GLY A 172 -4.88 -8.73 22.31
N GLU A 173 -5.94 -9.43 21.98
CA GLU A 173 -5.96 -10.90 21.95
C GLU A 173 -5.43 -11.51 20.62
N PHE A 174 -5.10 -10.66 19.64
CA PHE A 174 -4.77 -11.11 18.29
C PHE A 174 -3.27 -11.30 18.06
N THR A 175 -2.94 -12.33 17.30
CA THR A 175 -1.59 -12.57 16.79
C THR A 175 -1.47 -12.02 15.37
N TRP A 176 -0.52 -11.11 15.14
CA TRP A 176 -0.23 -10.53 13.85
C TRP A 176 1.02 -11.16 13.23
N LEU A 177 0.89 -11.62 12.01
CA LEU A 177 1.97 -12.22 11.24
C LEU A 177 2.52 -11.18 10.25
N LYS A 178 3.82 -10.97 10.22
CA LYS A 178 4.39 -10.03 9.25
C LYS A 178 4.25 -10.54 7.83
N THR A 179 3.97 -9.64 6.90
CA THR A 179 4.09 -9.85 5.45
C THR A 179 4.57 -8.58 4.78
N TRP A 180 4.96 -8.67 3.51
CA TRP A 180 5.28 -7.53 2.66
C TRP A 180 4.23 -7.41 1.58
N GLN A 181 4.17 -6.24 0.92
CA GLN A 181 3.42 -6.08 -0.31
C GLN A 181 4.08 -6.94 -1.40
N PRO A 182 3.37 -7.87 -2.07
CA PRO A 182 3.92 -8.53 -3.25
C PRO A 182 4.10 -7.53 -4.40
N VAL A 183 5.16 -7.70 -5.18
CA VAL A 183 5.38 -6.92 -6.41
C VAL A 183 5.53 -7.88 -7.58
N VAL A 184 4.67 -7.75 -8.59
CA VAL A 184 4.82 -8.44 -9.86
C VAL A 184 5.90 -7.72 -10.66
N LEU A 185 7.14 -8.17 -10.53
CA LEU A 185 8.34 -7.44 -10.96
C LEU A 185 8.31 -7.07 -12.45
N ASP A 186 7.77 -7.94 -13.32
CA ASP A 186 7.69 -7.66 -14.75
C ASP A 186 6.81 -6.45 -15.08
N LEU A 187 5.86 -6.10 -14.22
CA LEU A 187 5.01 -4.91 -14.39
C LEU A 187 5.73 -3.61 -13.98
N TRP A 188 6.79 -3.72 -13.19
CA TRP A 188 7.52 -2.57 -12.64
C TRP A 188 8.93 -2.42 -13.18
N ARG A 189 9.45 -3.42 -13.88
CA ARG A 189 10.81 -3.40 -14.42
C ARG A 189 10.99 -2.22 -15.38
N CYS A 190 11.94 -1.35 -15.08
CA CYS A 190 12.31 -0.23 -15.92
C CYS A 190 13.81 -0.26 -16.24
N GLN A 191 14.14 -0.48 -17.51
CA GLN A 191 15.53 -0.48 -17.98
C GLN A 191 16.00 0.92 -18.39
N ALA A 192 15.07 1.86 -18.61
CA ALA A 192 15.40 3.22 -19.00
C ALA A 192 16.00 3.98 -17.81
N PRO A 193 17.03 4.80 -18.04
CA PRO A 193 17.53 5.69 -17.00
C PRO A 193 16.44 6.69 -16.57
N PRO A 194 16.52 7.25 -15.36
CA PRO A 194 15.58 8.26 -14.92
C PRO A 194 15.63 9.49 -15.83
N THR A 195 14.47 10.01 -16.19
CA THR A 195 14.36 11.23 -17.00
C THR A 195 14.20 12.49 -16.14
N HIS A 196 13.88 12.33 -14.86
CA HIS A 196 13.87 13.37 -13.85
C HIS A 196 15.07 13.23 -12.91
N SER A 197 15.73 14.34 -12.62
CA SER A 197 16.86 14.36 -11.67
C SER A 197 16.42 14.39 -10.20
N CYS A 198 15.11 14.48 -9.93
CA CYS A 198 14.59 14.66 -8.58
C CYS A 198 14.32 13.34 -7.86
N PHE A 199 14.56 13.37 -6.56
CA PHE A 199 13.94 12.44 -5.61
C PHE A 199 12.46 12.76 -5.51
N THR A 200 11.61 11.75 -5.52
CA THR A 200 10.17 11.96 -5.59
C THR A 200 9.44 11.14 -4.54
N THR A 201 8.18 11.50 -4.29
CA THR A 201 7.22 10.67 -3.55
C THR A 201 5.80 11.02 -3.95
N VAL A 202 4.86 10.11 -3.71
CA VAL A 202 3.40 10.35 -3.77
C VAL A 202 2.85 10.22 -2.36
N MET A 203 2.21 11.26 -1.84
CA MET A 203 1.76 11.25 -0.45
C MET A 203 0.53 12.11 -0.19
N THR A 204 -0.22 11.74 0.84
CA THR A 204 -1.21 12.59 1.50
C THR A 204 -0.54 13.25 2.71
N TRP A 205 -0.71 14.57 2.88
CA TRP A 205 -0.11 15.33 3.98
C TRP A 205 -0.75 15.00 5.32
N GLN A 206 -2.07 15.02 5.34
CA GLN A 206 -2.91 14.69 6.48
C GLN A 206 -4.06 13.79 6.02
N THR A 207 -4.40 12.82 6.85
CA THR A 207 -5.61 12.01 6.72
C THR A 207 -6.53 12.32 7.91
N GLU A 208 -7.82 12.07 7.79
CA GLU A 208 -8.72 12.12 8.95
C GLU A 208 -8.27 11.06 9.95
N SER A 209 -7.73 11.51 11.08
CA SER A 209 -7.22 10.60 12.11
C SER A 209 -8.35 10.16 13.03
N PHE A 210 -8.65 8.88 13.06
CA PHE A 210 -9.62 8.25 13.98
C PHE A 210 -8.97 7.81 15.31
N THR A 211 -7.74 8.20 15.59
CA THR A 211 -6.99 7.78 16.79
C THR A 211 -6.61 8.96 17.67
N ASP A 212 -6.37 8.68 18.98
CA ASP A 212 -5.84 9.66 19.94
C ASP A 212 -4.38 10.05 19.63
N ILE A 213 -3.76 9.39 18.67
CA ILE A 213 -2.41 9.70 18.18
C ILE A 213 -2.52 10.83 17.20
N LYS A 214 -2.27 12.04 17.68
CA LYS A 214 -2.27 13.25 16.87
C LYS A 214 -1.02 13.29 15.99
N GLY A 215 -1.22 13.59 14.71
CA GLY A 215 -0.16 13.83 13.76
C GLY A 215 -0.02 12.69 12.75
N ASP A 216 -0.03 13.06 11.51
CA ASP A 216 0.16 12.22 10.34
C ASP A 216 1.57 12.47 9.74
N LYS A 217 1.72 12.42 8.43
CA LYS A 217 2.97 12.76 7.76
C LYS A 217 3.37 14.22 7.96
N ASP A 218 2.42 15.14 8.13
CA ASP A 218 2.64 16.54 8.43
C ASP A 218 3.61 16.73 9.60
N ARG A 219 3.38 16.02 10.68
CA ARG A 219 4.21 16.10 11.90
C ARG A 219 5.63 15.61 11.68
N GLU A 220 5.80 14.55 10.93
CA GLU A 220 7.14 14.03 10.62
C GLU A 220 7.83 14.90 9.56
N PHE A 221 7.09 15.34 8.53
CA PHE A 221 7.66 16.11 7.42
C PHE A 221 8.28 17.45 7.86
N ILE A 222 7.66 18.13 8.82
CA ILE A 222 8.17 19.40 9.37
C ILE A 222 9.60 19.25 9.89
N ARG A 223 10.00 18.10 10.40
CA ARG A 223 11.36 17.82 10.87
C ARG A 223 12.41 17.81 9.77
N PHE A 224 11.97 17.63 8.53
CA PHE A 224 12.82 17.54 7.34
C PHE A 224 12.56 18.66 6.34
N LEU A 225 11.77 19.67 6.74
CA LEU A 225 11.33 20.74 5.85
C LEU A 225 12.49 21.47 5.18
N GLU A 226 13.59 21.66 5.92
CA GLU A 226 14.82 22.34 5.47
C GLU A 226 15.78 21.45 4.68
N LEU A 227 15.41 20.21 4.33
CA LEU A 227 16.30 19.30 3.61
C LEU A 227 16.78 19.86 2.26
N PRO A 228 15.93 20.49 1.42
CA PRO A 228 16.38 21.02 0.13
C PRO A 228 17.46 22.11 0.26
N ALA A 229 17.47 22.85 1.37
CA ALA A 229 18.49 23.86 1.62
C ALA A 229 19.85 23.27 2.05
N GLN A 230 19.90 21.99 2.42
CA GLN A 230 21.09 21.30 2.94
C GLN A 230 21.71 20.32 1.93
N THR A 231 21.17 20.24 0.72
CA THR A 231 21.66 19.35 -0.34
C THR A 231 21.49 19.99 -1.70
N SER A 232 22.27 19.57 -2.68
CA SER A 232 22.11 19.98 -4.08
C SER A 232 21.04 19.19 -4.83
N ALA A 233 20.45 18.17 -4.20
CA ALA A 233 19.43 17.33 -4.82
C ALA A 233 18.10 18.08 -4.98
N CYS A 234 17.38 17.71 -6.02
CA CYS A 234 16.04 18.19 -6.31
C CYS A 234 15.00 17.24 -5.71
N PHE A 235 13.90 17.78 -5.14
CA PHE A 235 12.81 17.01 -4.56
C PHE A 235 11.48 17.41 -5.18
N SER A 236 10.76 16.46 -5.76
CA SER A 236 9.42 16.68 -6.33
C SER A 236 8.40 15.80 -5.61
N LEU A 237 7.39 16.42 -5.02
CA LEU A 237 6.38 15.76 -4.19
C LEU A 237 5.03 15.79 -4.87
N ALA A 238 4.50 14.63 -5.25
CA ALA A 238 3.10 14.50 -5.61
C ALA A 238 2.28 14.48 -4.32
N VAL A 239 1.74 15.63 -3.93
CA VAL A 239 1.14 15.82 -2.61
C VAL A 239 -0.18 16.56 -2.68
N ASN A 240 -1.11 16.12 -1.83
CA ASN A 240 -2.28 16.90 -1.43
C ASN A 240 -1.99 17.51 -0.05
N GLY A 241 -1.59 18.79 -0.02
CA GLY A 241 -1.10 19.44 1.20
C GLY A 241 -0.70 20.90 1.01
N PRO A 242 0.09 21.50 1.92
CA PRO A 242 0.42 22.93 1.95
C PRO A 242 1.50 23.29 0.91
N THR A 243 1.13 23.37 -0.34
CA THR A 243 2.06 23.57 -1.47
C THR A 243 2.90 24.84 -1.35
N ASP A 244 2.37 25.93 -0.80
CA ASP A 244 3.12 27.19 -0.65
C ASP A 244 4.20 27.09 0.42
N LEU A 245 3.89 26.43 1.55
CA LEU A 245 4.90 26.11 2.56
C LEU A 245 6.04 25.29 1.95
N LEU A 246 5.71 24.25 1.21
CA LEU A 246 6.70 23.38 0.57
C LEU A 246 7.58 24.15 -0.42
N ARG A 247 6.99 24.97 -1.29
CA ARG A 247 7.74 25.80 -2.26
C ARG A 247 8.69 26.78 -1.58
N THR A 248 8.26 27.42 -0.48
CA THR A 248 9.07 28.36 0.27
C THR A 248 10.35 27.72 0.82
N HIS A 249 10.32 26.40 1.08
CA HIS A 249 11.48 25.64 1.60
C HIS A 249 12.20 24.83 0.50
N GLY A 250 11.98 25.13 -0.77
CA GLY A 250 12.73 24.55 -1.88
C GLY A 250 12.22 23.21 -2.40
N TRP A 251 11.08 22.71 -1.90
CA TRP A 251 10.41 21.54 -2.45
C TRP A 251 9.64 21.91 -3.73
N ALA A 252 9.49 20.96 -4.65
CA ALA A 252 8.69 21.13 -5.87
C ALA A 252 7.39 20.30 -5.78
N PRO A 253 6.33 20.81 -5.11
CA PRO A 253 5.08 20.09 -5.03
C PRO A 253 4.32 20.10 -6.35
N VAL A 254 3.79 18.93 -6.73
CA VAL A 254 2.87 18.72 -7.86
C VAL A 254 1.55 18.14 -7.33
N PRO A 255 0.41 18.37 -8.00
CA PRO A 255 -0.85 17.84 -7.55
C PRO A 255 -0.83 16.30 -7.55
N ALA A 256 -1.12 15.66 -6.41
CA ALA A 256 -1.12 14.20 -6.30
C ALA A 256 -2.10 13.54 -7.27
N MET A 257 -3.27 14.17 -7.51
CA MET A 257 -4.28 13.66 -8.43
C MET A 257 -3.79 13.52 -9.88
N THR A 258 -2.89 14.38 -10.34
CA THR A 258 -2.31 14.29 -11.68
C THR A 258 -1.46 13.01 -11.84
N ILE A 259 -0.85 12.57 -10.76
CA ILE A 259 0.06 11.42 -10.73
C ILE A 259 -0.67 10.11 -10.37
N SER A 260 -1.75 10.20 -9.61
CA SER A 260 -2.47 9.02 -9.10
C SER A 260 -3.78 8.74 -9.83
N ARG A 261 -4.09 9.45 -10.91
CA ARG A 261 -5.37 9.32 -11.62
C ARG A 261 -5.56 7.93 -12.23
N THR A 262 -4.50 7.39 -12.79
CA THR A 262 -4.48 6.05 -13.38
C THR A 262 -3.32 5.23 -12.85
N ILE A 263 -3.36 3.93 -13.07
CA ILE A 263 -2.24 3.03 -12.74
C ILE A 263 -1.00 3.37 -13.56
N ASP A 264 -1.17 3.78 -14.82
CA ASP A 264 -0.06 4.11 -15.72
C ASP A 264 0.59 5.43 -15.34
N ASP A 265 -0.19 6.50 -15.05
CA ASP A 265 0.36 7.78 -14.57
C ASP A 265 1.21 7.59 -13.30
N TYR A 266 0.74 6.75 -12.37
CA TYR A 266 1.45 6.44 -11.13
C TYR A 266 2.76 5.70 -11.41
N ARG A 267 2.73 4.65 -12.22
CA ARG A 267 3.91 3.88 -12.60
C ARG A 267 4.91 4.72 -13.38
N ASP A 268 4.44 5.51 -14.35
CA ASP A 268 5.28 6.39 -15.17
C ASP A 268 5.97 7.46 -14.34
N PHE A 269 5.29 8.01 -13.32
CA PHE A 269 5.93 8.94 -12.40
C PHE A 269 7.09 8.28 -11.66
N ILE A 270 6.91 7.07 -11.13
CA ILE A 270 7.96 6.31 -10.47
C ILE A 270 9.09 5.97 -11.45
N HIS A 271 8.77 5.49 -12.63
CA HIS A 271 9.77 5.12 -13.65
C HIS A 271 10.65 6.30 -14.08
N ARG A 272 10.09 7.51 -14.14
CA ARG A 272 10.85 8.72 -14.51
C ARG A 272 11.68 9.29 -13.37
N SER A 273 11.37 8.96 -12.14
CA SER A 273 12.02 9.47 -10.94
C SER A 273 13.45 9.00 -10.81
N ARG A 274 14.33 9.83 -10.25
CA ARG A 274 15.69 9.42 -9.91
C ARG A 274 15.71 8.40 -8.77
N ALA A 275 15.01 8.73 -7.69
CA ALA A 275 14.91 7.90 -6.49
C ALA A 275 13.66 8.28 -5.70
N GLU A 276 13.31 7.50 -4.67
CA GLU A 276 12.31 7.89 -3.69
C GLU A 276 12.93 8.67 -2.53
N PHE A 277 12.21 9.71 -2.06
CA PHE A 277 12.40 10.28 -0.73
C PHE A 277 11.09 10.14 0.05
N GLY A 278 11.04 9.26 1.06
CA GLY A 278 9.82 8.88 1.74
C GLY A 278 9.77 9.25 3.22
N ILE A 279 8.69 9.96 3.63
CA ILE A 279 8.36 10.23 5.03
C ILE A 279 7.19 9.35 5.45
N ALA A 280 7.28 8.78 6.65
CA ALA A 280 6.26 7.91 7.23
C ALA A 280 5.23 8.71 8.04
N LYS A 281 4.07 8.08 8.34
CA LYS A 281 3.11 8.62 9.32
C LYS A 281 3.75 8.65 10.72
N HIS A 282 3.46 9.68 11.51
CA HIS A 282 4.00 9.81 12.86
C HIS A 282 3.74 8.58 13.74
N ALA A 283 2.57 7.99 13.62
CA ALA A 283 2.22 6.78 14.36
C ALA A 283 3.18 5.61 14.07
N TYR A 284 3.60 5.42 12.82
CA TYR A 284 4.51 4.33 12.47
C TYR A 284 5.90 4.51 13.09
N VAL A 285 6.39 5.75 13.11
CA VAL A 285 7.67 6.12 13.71
C VAL A 285 7.60 5.99 15.23
N ALA A 286 6.59 6.61 15.86
CA ALA A 286 6.44 6.66 17.31
C ALA A 286 6.29 5.26 17.94
N TYR A 287 5.53 4.38 17.29
CA TYR A 287 5.33 3.00 17.76
C TYR A 287 6.39 2.02 17.24
N ARG A 288 7.32 2.46 16.41
CA ARG A 288 8.33 1.60 15.79
C ARG A 288 7.70 0.37 15.13
N SER A 289 6.63 0.61 14.37
CA SER A 289 5.79 -0.46 13.83
C SER A 289 6.52 -1.40 12.87
N GLY A 290 7.66 -0.98 12.29
CA GLY A 290 8.35 -1.70 11.24
C GLY A 290 7.62 -1.62 9.90
N TRP A 291 6.72 -0.62 9.73
CA TRP A 291 5.99 -0.42 8.47
C TRP A 291 6.95 -0.05 7.34
N PHE A 292 6.78 -0.73 6.22
CA PHE A 292 7.45 -0.44 4.96
C PHE A 292 6.39 -0.16 3.89
N SER A 293 6.64 0.82 3.03
CA SER A 293 5.62 1.30 2.10
C SER A 293 5.56 0.44 0.85
N ASP A 294 4.36 0.00 0.46
CA ASP A 294 4.04 -0.61 -0.84
C ASP A 294 4.55 0.22 -2.04
N ARG A 295 4.52 1.54 -1.91
CA ARG A 295 5.10 2.47 -2.91
C ARG A 295 6.62 2.30 -3.00
N THR A 296 7.33 2.21 -1.89
CA THR A 296 8.79 2.04 -1.87
C THR A 296 9.20 0.75 -2.58
N GLU A 297 8.45 -0.32 -2.40
CA GLU A 297 8.67 -1.59 -3.08
C GLU A 297 8.56 -1.44 -4.60
N CYS A 298 7.64 -0.60 -5.09
CA CYS A 298 7.51 -0.27 -6.51
C CYS A 298 8.73 0.53 -7.04
N TYR A 299 9.26 1.50 -6.27
CA TYR A 299 10.48 2.20 -6.63
C TYR A 299 11.66 1.24 -6.75
N LEU A 300 11.85 0.37 -5.77
CA LEU A 300 12.93 -0.62 -5.79
C LEU A 300 12.82 -1.55 -7.00
N ALA A 301 11.62 -2.06 -7.29
CA ALA A 301 11.37 -2.93 -8.45
C ALA A 301 11.64 -2.22 -9.79
N ALA A 302 11.43 -0.91 -9.85
CA ALA A 302 11.76 -0.09 -11.01
C ALA A 302 13.25 0.28 -11.11
N GLY A 303 14.10 -0.21 -10.20
CA GLY A 303 15.52 0.15 -10.13
C GLY A 303 15.74 1.61 -9.67
N ARG A 304 14.80 2.15 -8.91
CA ARG A 304 14.90 3.48 -8.31
C ARG A 304 15.26 3.32 -6.83
N PRO A 305 16.46 3.77 -6.41
CA PRO A 305 16.85 3.71 -5.01
C PRO A 305 15.85 4.42 -4.10
N ALA A 306 15.80 4.04 -2.83
CA ALA A 306 14.91 4.66 -1.89
C ALA A 306 15.64 5.16 -0.63
N VAL A 307 15.40 6.43 -0.29
CA VAL A 307 15.83 7.06 0.95
C VAL A 307 14.56 7.30 1.77
N VAL A 308 14.30 6.45 2.77
CA VAL A 308 13.01 6.42 3.46
C VAL A 308 13.17 6.42 4.97
N GLN A 309 12.24 7.12 5.64
CA GLN A 309 12.27 7.25 7.10
C GLN A 309 12.14 5.89 7.79
N ASP A 310 13.00 5.64 8.76
CA ASP A 310 12.99 4.39 9.52
C ASP A 310 11.85 4.35 10.54
N THR A 311 10.93 3.44 10.33
CA THR A 311 9.87 3.07 11.29
C THR A 311 10.26 1.85 12.13
N GLY A 312 11.51 1.38 12.00
CA GLY A 312 12.00 0.12 12.54
C GLY A 312 12.07 -1.00 11.50
N TRP A 313 11.76 -0.72 10.22
CA TRP A 313 11.86 -1.68 9.12
C TRP A 313 13.30 -2.14 8.86
N SER A 314 14.27 -1.27 9.18
CA SER A 314 15.71 -1.55 9.00
C SER A 314 16.23 -2.76 9.82
N ALA A 315 15.43 -3.28 10.74
CA ALA A 315 15.70 -4.54 11.44
C ALA A 315 15.38 -5.78 10.58
N HIS A 316 14.70 -5.64 9.46
CA HIS A 316 14.18 -6.74 8.64
C HIS A 316 14.64 -6.70 7.18
N LEU A 317 15.00 -5.53 6.68
CA LEU A 317 15.40 -5.31 5.29
C LEU A 317 16.84 -4.77 5.24
N PRO A 318 17.56 -5.00 4.12
CA PRO A 318 18.88 -4.40 3.91
C PRO A 318 18.83 -2.88 4.02
N ASN A 319 19.92 -2.30 4.54
CA ASN A 319 20.06 -0.86 4.70
C ASN A 319 21.48 -0.43 4.31
N GLY A 320 21.61 0.64 3.52
CA GLY A 320 22.88 1.26 3.13
C GLY A 320 23.17 1.29 1.64
N THR A 321 22.66 0.34 0.85
CA THR A 321 22.79 0.36 -0.61
C THR A 321 21.45 0.01 -1.23
N GLY A 322 21.00 0.77 -2.22
CA GLY A 322 19.68 0.62 -2.88
C GLY A 322 18.51 1.09 -2.04
N LEU A 323 18.56 0.81 -0.75
CA LEU A 323 17.57 1.21 0.26
C LEU A 323 18.31 1.79 1.47
N LEU A 324 18.02 3.04 1.82
CA LEU A 324 18.69 3.78 2.88
C LEU A 324 17.68 4.31 3.90
N ALA A 325 17.94 4.01 5.17
CA ALA A 325 17.13 4.47 6.30
C ALA A 325 17.66 5.80 6.83
N PHE A 326 16.74 6.71 7.20
CA PHE A 326 17.08 7.89 7.96
C PHE A 326 16.10 8.14 9.12
N ARG A 327 16.58 8.78 10.18
CA ARG A 327 15.82 9.21 11.38
C ARG A 327 15.99 10.70 11.65
N THR A 328 17.10 11.27 11.17
CA THR A 328 17.45 12.67 11.33
C THR A 328 17.68 13.35 9.98
N ILE A 329 17.64 14.68 9.96
CA ILE A 329 17.88 15.44 8.73
C ILE A 329 19.32 15.23 8.22
N ASN A 330 20.30 15.11 9.09
CA ASN A 330 21.68 14.84 8.71
C ASN A 330 21.83 13.48 8.01
N GLU A 331 21.22 12.42 8.58
CA GLU A 331 21.21 11.10 7.94
C GLU A 331 20.50 11.15 6.58
N ALA A 332 19.42 11.95 6.43
CA ALA A 332 18.75 12.14 5.15
C ALA A 332 19.65 12.83 4.11
N VAL A 333 20.37 13.90 4.51
CA VAL A 333 21.35 14.60 3.66
C VAL A 333 22.44 13.65 3.20
N GLU A 334 23.04 12.89 4.12
CA GLU A 334 24.10 11.91 3.82
C GLU A 334 23.59 10.82 2.86
N SER A 335 22.38 10.28 3.12
CA SER A 335 21.79 9.23 2.28
C SER A 335 21.46 9.71 0.88
N VAL A 336 20.93 10.92 0.72
CA VAL A 336 20.68 11.55 -0.58
C VAL A 336 21.97 11.75 -1.36
N ALA A 337 23.01 12.28 -0.71
CA ALA A 337 24.31 12.47 -1.34
C ALA A 337 24.95 11.14 -1.74
N GLU A 338 24.85 10.09 -0.92
CA GLU A 338 25.36 8.75 -1.23
C GLU A 338 24.70 8.16 -2.47
N VAL A 339 23.36 8.27 -2.57
CA VAL A 339 22.62 7.80 -3.75
C VAL A 339 23.03 8.58 -5.00
N ASP A 340 23.18 9.90 -4.92
CA ASP A 340 23.56 10.73 -6.06
C ASP A 340 24.99 10.44 -6.56
N ASN A 341 25.91 10.23 -5.64
CA ASN A 341 27.30 9.98 -5.97
C ASN A 341 27.56 8.56 -6.53
N ASN A 342 26.72 7.59 -6.15
CA ASN A 342 26.90 6.18 -6.47
C ASN A 342 25.65 5.57 -7.12
N TYR A 343 24.93 6.33 -7.96
CA TYR A 343 23.60 6.01 -8.47
C TYR A 343 23.48 4.61 -9.09
N ASP A 344 24.37 4.23 -10.00
CA ASP A 344 24.29 2.96 -10.71
C ASP A 344 24.39 1.76 -9.75
N LYS A 345 25.24 1.86 -8.73
CA LYS A 345 25.37 0.85 -7.69
C LYS A 345 24.06 0.74 -6.90
N HIS A 346 23.49 1.89 -6.49
CA HIS A 346 22.23 1.89 -5.74
C HIS A 346 21.05 1.41 -6.58
N SER A 347 21.00 1.76 -7.87
CA SER A 347 19.98 1.31 -8.79
C SER A 347 20.00 -0.22 -8.98
N ALA A 348 21.17 -0.80 -9.16
CA ALA A 348 21.33 -2.25 -9.29
C ALA A 348 20.90 -2.99 -7.99
N GLU A 349 21.32 -2.46 -6.84
CA GLU A 349 20.95 -3.07 -5.54
C GLU A 349 19.46 -2.93 -5.23
N ALA A 350 18.81 -1.82 -5.63
CA ALA A 350 17.36 -1.66 -5.50
C ALA A 350 16.59 -2.80 -6.20
N VAL A 351 17.00 -3.15 -7.41
CA VAL A 351 16.44 -4.29 -8.14
C VAL A 351 16.69 -5.60 -7.41
N ALA A 352 17.90 -5.83 -6.89
CA ALA A 352 18.24 -7.04 -6.15
C ALA A 352 17.38 -7.20 -4.89
N ILE A 353 17.21 -6.12 -4.13
CA ILE A 353 16.33 -6.10 -2.94
C ILE A 353 14.88 -6.42 -3.33
N ALA A 354 14.37 -5.82 -4.42
CA ALA A 354 13.01 -6.10 -4.86
C ALA A 354 12.82 -7.58 -5.23
N HIS A 355 13.78 -8.19 -5.91
CA HIS A 355 13.77 -9.61 -6.24
C HIS A 355 13.84 -10.52 -5.01
N GLU A 356 14.65 -10.16 -4.03
CA GLU A 356 14.85 -10.99 -2.85
C GLU A 356 13.69 -10.93 -1.86
N TYR A 357 13.12 -9.74 -1.65
CA TYR A 357 12.17 -9.53 -0.55
C TYR A 357 10.72 -9.34 -1.01
N PHE A 358 10.48 -8.82 -2.23
CA PHE A 358 9.16 -8.36 -2.65
C PHE A 358 8.61 -9.05 -3.89
N ASP A 359 9.37 -9.96 -4.52
CA ASP A 359 8.85 -10.74 -5.66
C ASP A 359 7.52 -11.41 -5.29
N ALA A 360 6.48 -11.13 -6.10
CA ALA A 360 5.12 -11.59 -5.83
C ALA A 360 5.04 -13.11 -5.67
N SER A 361 5.85 -13.88 -6.43
CA SER A 361 5.85 -15.33 -6.31
C SER A 361 6.30 -15.78 -4.92
N ARG A 362 7.33 -15.15 -4.37
CA ARG A 362 7.90 -15.50 -3.04
C ARG A 362 6.98 -15.06 -1.92
N VAL A 363 6.51 -13.79 -1.97
CA VAL A 363 5.64 -13.23 -0.93
C VAL A 363 4.33 -14.00 -0.86
N LEU A 364 3.70 -14.24 -2.01
CA LEU A 364 2.40 -14.91 -2.07
C LEU A 364 2.51 -16.41 -1.73
N LEU A 365 3.55 -17.12 -2.16
CA LEU A 365 3.74 -18.51 -1.72
C LEU A 365 3.90 -18.61 -0.20
N SER A 366 4.74 -17.75 0.40
CA SER A 366 4.87 -17.70 1.87
C SER A 366 3.56 -17.32 2.57
N LEU A 367 2.77 -16.40 2.00
CA LEU A 367 1.46 -16.05 2.51
C LEU A 367 0.50 -17.25 2.48
N LEU A 368 0.42 -17.95 1.35
CA LEU A 368 -0.46 -19.11 1.15
C LEU A 368 -0.08 -20.28 2.05
N GLU A 369 1.22 -20.59 2.20
CA GLU A 369 1.70 -21.63 3.12
C GLU A 369 1.27 -21.36 4.57
N ARG A 370 1.34 -20.10 5.00
CA ARG A 370 0.98 -19.69 6.37
C ARG A 370 -0.50 -19.50 6.58
N ALA A 371 -1.27 -19.31 5.51
CA ALA A 371 -2.72 -19.19 5.53
C ALA A 371 -3.44 -20.54 5.40
N SER A 372 -2.68 -21.62 5.12
CA SER A 372 -3.26 -22.96 5.05
C SER A 372 -3.75 -23.42 6.42
N PRO A 373 -4.90 -24.14 6.49
CA PRO A 373 -5.48 -24.64 7.73
C PRO A 373 -4.55 -25.55 8.52
#